data_d725f52f8ff67f36f8f8114a204eb3f4
#
_entry.id   d725f52f8ff67f36f8f8114a204eb3f4
#
_cell.length_a   1.000
_cell.length_b   1.000
_cell.length_c   1.000
_cell.angle_alpha   90.00
_cell.angle_beta   90.00
_cell.angle_gamma   90.00
#
_symmetry.space_group_name_H-M   'P 1'
#
loop_
_entity.id
_entity.type
_entity.pdbx_description
1 polymer ?
#
loop_
_entity_poly.entity_id
_entity_poly.type
_entity_poly.pdbx_seq_one_letter_code
_entity_poly.pdbx_strand_id
1 'polypeptide(L)'
;MKTVKFFLGALALAAVSMFTAPAVNAQEDGNRDENGKVVRGPYLTNQFGDNWAVGVAGGINLFMDGGFKTAVGGALDVNVTKWVTPAVGGRLGYSGLTGAEWSDASTALGTVLDDSKNMFKQKFGFAYVHADVLWNISHAIGGYKETRLWNFIPYAHTGWLRTYGRAGAEFADNEFAMGLGLLNNIRLSKRLDLTLDVRGILTNGRHHAYVGGVAGALQTTLGLSVNL
;
A
#
# COMPACT_ATOMS: atom_id res chain seq x y z
N MET A 1 -6.97 -5.17 -23.72
CA MET A 1 -5.52 -5.43 -23.82
C MET A 1 -4.66 -4.21 -24.19
N LYS A 2 -5.11 -3.28 -25.05
CA LYS A 2 -4.30 -2.09 -25.42
C LYS A 2 -4.14 -1.08 -24.27
N THR A 3 -5.18 -0.88 -23.46
CA THR A 3 -5.18 0.08 -22.34
C THR A 3 -4.23 -0.33 -21.20
N VAL A 4 -4.14 -1.63 -20.88
CA VAL A 4 -3.23 -2.15 -19.84
C VAL A 4 -1.77 -1.97 -20.23
N LYS A 5 -1.44 -2.15 -21.53
CA LYS A 5 -0.08 -1.93 -22.03
C LYS A 5 0.34 -0.45 -21.95
N PHE A 6 -0.61 0.47 -22.12
CA PHE A 6 -0.34 1.91 -22.02
C PHE A 6 -0.07 2.33 -20.56
N PHE A 7 -0.85 1.79 -19.60
CA PHE A 7 -0.63 2.03 -18.17
C PHE A 7 0.68 1.41 -17.64
N LEU A 8 1.03 0.21 -18.09
CA LEU A 8 2.33 -0.41 -17.75
C LEU A 8 3.51 0.40 -18.30
N GLY A 9 3.40 0.93 -19.52
CA GLY A 9 4.40 1.82 -20.10
C GLY A 9 4.55 3.13 -19.33
N ALA A 10 3.45 3.75 -18.93
CA ALA A 10 3.45 4.99 -18.15
C ALA A 10 4.01 4.78 -16.73
N LEU A 11 3.70 3.65 -16.09
CA LEU A 11 4.24 3.30 -14.77
C LEU A 11 5.74 3.02 -14.82
N ALA A 12 6.21 2.32 -15.87
CA ALA A 12 7.64 2.08 -16.10
C ALA A 12 8.39 3.38 -16.38
N LEU A 13 7.82 4.31 -17.15
CA LEU A 13 8.43 5.63 -17.39
C LEU A 13 8.47 6.47 -16.11
N ALA A 14 7.42 6.45 -15.30
CA ALA A 14 7.38 7.15 -14.01
C ALA A 14 8.41 6.58 -13.04
N ALA A 15 8.58 5.25 -12.99
CA ALA A 15 9.61 4.61 -12.18
C ALA A 15 11.02 4.99 -12.64
N VAL A 16 11.28 5.00 -13.95
CA VAL A 16 12.60 5.38 -14.51
C VAL A 16 12.90 6.86 -14.24
N SER A 17 11.92 7.75 -14.36
CA SER A 17 12.11 9.18 -14.07
C SER A 17 12.34 9.47 -12.58
N MET A 18 11.83 8.63 -11.66
CA MET A 18 12.11 8.74 -10.23
C MET A 18 13.56 8.35 -9.88
N PHE A 19 14.17 7.44 -10.65
CA PHE A 19 15.58 7.04 -10.46
C PHE A 19 16.58 8.03 -11.05
N THR A 20 16.14 8.92 -11.95
CA THR A 20 16.98 9.97 -12.54
C THR A 20 16.88 11.32 -11.82
N ALA A 21 16.09 11.40 -10.73
CA ALA A 21 16.13 12.57 -9.88
C ALA A 21 17.56 12.77 -9.38
N PRO A 22 18.13 14.00 -9.43
CA PRO A 22 19.50 14.22 -8.98
C PRO A 22 19.61 13.71 -7.55
N ALA A 23 20.58 12.82 -7.33
CA ALA A 23 20.91 12.38 -5.98
C ALA A 23 21.18 13.64 -5.18
N VAL A 24 20.25 13.98 -4.28
CA VAL A 24 20.55 14.96 -3.25
C VAL A 24 21.66 14.32 -2.45
N ASN A 25 22.89 14.79 -2.63
CA ASN A 25 24.03 14.33 -1.89
C ASN A 25 23.67 14.43 -0.40
N ALA A 26 23.27 13.31 0.18
CA ALA A 26 23.21 13.19 1.61
C ALA A 26 24.63 13.46 2.07
N GLN A 27 24.80 14.51 2.84
CA GLN A 27 26.07 14.91 3.41
C GLN A 27 26.62 13.69 4.17
N GLU A 28 27.66 13.06 3.64
CA GLU A 28 28.22 11.80 4.16
C GLU A 28 28.74 11.92 5.59
N ASP A 29 28.94 13.13 6.10
CA ASP A 29 29.62 13.39 7.39
C ASP A 29 28.69 13.80 8.55
N GLY A 30 27.37 13.98 8.32
CA GLY A 30 26.49 14.62 9.31
C GLY A 30 25.97 13.73 10.44
N ASN A 31 26.12 12.40 10.37
CA ASN A 31 25.47 11.46 11.30
C ASN A 31 26.44 10.56 12.08
N ARG A 32 27.67 11.01 12.31
CA ARG A 32 28.60 10.31 13.19
C ARG A 32 28.85 11.13 14.45
N ASP A 33 28.90 10.46 15.62
CA ASP A 33 29.33 11.07 16.85
C ASP A 33 30.87 11.28 16.87
N GLU A 34 31.38 11.91 17.90
CA GLU A 34 32.82 12.19 18.09
C GLU A 34 33.68 10.90 18.11
N ASN A 35 33.07 9.74 18.29
CA ASN A 35 33.71 8.42 18.30
C ASN A 35 33.58 7.70 16.95
N GLY A 36 33.04 8.34 15.89
CA GLY A 36 32.81 7.76 14.59
C GLY A 36 31.63 6.79 14.53
N LYS A 37 30.85 6.67 15.61
CA LYS A 37 29.67 5.82 15.67
C LYS A 37 28.49 6.49 14.99
N VAL A 38 27.82 5.76 14.14
CA VAL A 38 26.63 6.26 13.43
C VAL A 38 25.55 6.63 14.42
N VAL A 39 25.19 7.92 14.46
CA VAL A 39 24.05 8.42 15.25
C VAL A 39 22.80 8.10 14.45
N ARG A 40 22.01 7.15 14.94
CA ARG A 40 20.80 6.68 14.24
C ARG A 40 19.77 7.81 14.13
N GLY A 41 19.54 8.21 12.90
CA GLY A 41 18.47 9.08 12.47
C GLY A 41 17.56 8.35 11.46
N PRO A 42 16.53 9.00 10.93
CA PRO A 42 15.62 8.38 9.95
C PRO A 42 16.28 8.08 8.60
N TYR A 43 17.45 8.65 8.32
CA TYR A 43 18.25 8.33 7.14
C TYR A 43 19.74 8.46 7.51
N LEU A 44 20.49 7.37 7.39
CA LEU A 44 21.89 7.32 7.83
C LEU A 44 22.86 7.43 6.66
N THR A 45 22.90 6.43 5.78
CA THR A 45 23.81 6.33 4.65
C THR A 45 23.16 5.53 3.53
N ASN A 46 23.83 5.38 2.37
CA ASN A 46 23.38 4.53 1.26
C ASN A 46 23.79 3.05 1.40
N GLN A 47 24.29 2.62 2.56
CA GLN A 47 24.64 1.21 2.75
C GLN A 47 23.38 0.34 2.76
N PHE A 48 23.52 -0.90 2.29
CA PHE A 48 22.37 -1.82 2.21
C PHE A 48 21.74 -2.10 3.57
N GLY A 49 22.53 -2.15 4.63
CA GLY A 49 22.07 -2.42 6.00
C GLY A 49 21.27 -1.29 6.65
N ASP A 50 21.34 -0.07 6.11
CA ASP A 50 20.76 1.12 6.73
C ASP A 50 19.37 1.45 6.20
N ASN A 51 18.65 2.32 6.94
CA ASN A 51 17.38 2.93 6.51
C ASN A 51 16.25 1.93 6.22
N TRP A 52 16.24 0.83 6.94
CA TRP A 52 15.14 -0.11 6.92
C TRP A 52 14.08 0.29 7.94
N ALA A 53 12.83 0.03 7.61
CA ALA A 53 11.72 0.16 8.55
C ALA A 53 10.77 -1.02 8.41
N VAL A 54 10.12 -1.40 9.50
CA VAL A 54 9.10 -2.45 9.54
C VAL A 54 7.82 -1.82 10.04
N GLY A 55 6.72 -2.00 9.30
CA GLY A 55 5.42 -1.45 9.63
C GLY A 55 4.35 -2.51 9.84
N VAL A 56 3.41 -2.20 10.74
CA VAL A 56 2.17 -2.94 10.92
C VAL A 56 1.02 -1.96 11.07
N ALA A 57 -0.08 -2.21 10.37
CA ALA A 57 -1.24 -1.33 10.37
C ALA A 57 -2.54 -2.13 10.28
N GLY A 58 -3.61 -1.58 10.83
CA GLY A 58 -4.94 -2.12 10.73
C GLY A 58 -5.91 -1.04 10.23
N GLY A 59 -7.01 -1.45 9.63
CA GLY A 59 -7.96 -0.48 9.10
C GLY A 59 -9.15 -1.11 8.40
N ILE A 60 -9.64 -0.40 7.40
CA ILE A 60 -10.80 -0.78 6.61
C ILE A 60 -10.45 -0.84 5.14
N ASN A 61 -11.23 -1.63 4.41
CA ASN A 61 -11.24 -1.60 2.95
C ASN A 61 -12.68 -1.50 2.43
N LEU A 62 -12.77 -0.95 1.23
CA LEU A 62 -14.00 -0.75 0.47
C LEU A 62 -13.74 -1.30 -0.93
N PHE A 63 -14.31 -2.46 -1.24
CA PHE A 63 -14.28 -2.96 -2.61
C PHE A 63 -15.37 -2.26 -3.42
N MET A 64 -15.04 -1.87 -4.65
CA MET A 64 -15.89 -1.15 -5.57
C MET A 64 -15.91 -1.86 -6.90
N ASP A 65 -17.06 -2.36 -7.26
CA ASP A 65 -17.34 -2.94 -8.57
C ASP A 65 -18.60 -2.31 -9.15
N GLY A 66 -18.65 -2.19 -10.49
CA GLY A 66 -19.72 -1.50 -11.19
C GLY A 66 -21.14 -2.11 -11.02
N GLY A 67 -21.24 -3.33 -10.46
CA GLY A 67 -22.51 -4.03 -10.23
C GLY A 67 -22.94 -4.17 -8.77
N PHE A 68 -22.07 -3.79 -7.81
CA PHE A 68 -22.30 -4.04 -6.39
C PHE A 68 -22.27 -2.76 -5.56
N LYS A 69 -23.04 -2.75 -4.46
CA LYS A 69 -22.95 -1.67 -3.50
C LYS A 69 -21.83 -1.97 -2.51
N THR A 70 -20.99 -1.01 -2.29
CA THR A 70 -19.84 -1.09 -1.38
C THR A 70 -20.26 -1.43 0.05
N ALA A 71 -19.51 -2.33 0.67
CA ALA A 71 -19.61 -2.59 2.11
C ALA A 71 -18.23 -2.52 2.75
N VAL A 72 -18.18 -2.22 4.04
CA VAL A 72 -16.93 -2.10 4.78
C VAL A 72 -16.39 -3.48 5.13
N GLY A 73 -15.14 -3.73 4.73
CA GLY A 73 -14.32 -4.85 5.16
C GLY A 73 -13.21 -4.43 6.10
N GLY A 74 -12.53 -5.40 6.73
CA GLY A 74 -11.36 -5.16 7.56
C GLY A 74 -10.07 -5.26 6.75
N ALA A 75 -9.05 -4.49 7.12
CA ALA A 75 -7.73 -4.52 6.54
C ALA A 75 -6.64 -4.69 7.59
N LEU A 76 -5.64 -5.49 7.27
CA LEU A 76 -4.37 -5.63 7.98
C LEU A 76 -3.25 -5.42 6.95
N ASP A 77 -2.22 -4.66 7.30
CA ASP A 77 -1.05 -4.44 6.46
C ASP A 77 0.22 -4.69 7.29
N VAL A 78 1.15 -5.44 6.71
CA VAL A 78 2.49 -5.68 7.26
C VAL A 78 3.49 -5.42 6.16
N ASN A 79 4.50 -4.60 6.43
CA ASN A 79 5.43 -4.19 5.39
C ASN A 79 6.85 -3.98 5.89
N VAL A 80 7.78 -4.03 4.94
CA VAL A 80 9.18 -3.69 5.12
C VAL A 80 9.53 -2.62 4.09
N THR A 81 10.07 -1.52 4.56
CA THR A 81 10.46 -0.36 3.74
C THR A 81 11.97 -0.18 3.77
N LYS A 82 12.55 0.16 2.62
CA LYS A 82 13.94 0.55 2.46
C LYS A 82 14.00 1.93 1.82
N TRP A 83 14.58 2.88 2.51
CA TRP A 83 14.89 4.19 1.93
C TRP A 83 16.25 4.14 1.22
N VAL A 84 16.27 4.43 -0.07
CA VAL A 84 17.49 4.49 -0.91
C VAL A 84 18.08 5.89 -0.88
N THR A 85 17.22 6.91 -0.80
CA THR A 85 17.56 8.31 -0.55
C THR A 85 16.58 8.87 0.47
N PRO A 86 16.79 10.05 1.05
CA PRO A 86 15.80 10.68 1.90
C PRO A 86 14.43 10.90 1.24
N ALA A 87 14.41 10.98 -0.09
CA ALA A 87 13.20 11.26 -0.85
C ALA A 87 12.60 10.02 -1.54
N VAL A 88 13.38 8.96 -1.79
CA VAL A 88 12.93 7.79 -2.56
C VAL A 88 13.19 6.52 -1.78
N GLY A 89 12.18 5.68 -1.71
CA GLY A 89 12.24 4.37 -1.07
C GLY A 89 11.47 3.30 -1.83
N GLY A 90 11.70 2.06 -1.44
CA GLY A 90 10.93 0.90 -1.87
C GLY A 90 10.28 0.22 -0.66
N ARG A 91 9.08 -0.34 -0.84
CA ARG A 91 8.37 -1.08 0.21
C ARG A 91 7.88 -2.40 -0.38
N LEU A 92 8.05 -3.47 0.37
CA LEU A 92 7.40 -4.75 0.12
C LEU A 92 6.42 -4.99 1.25
N GLY A 93 5.21 -5.44 0.92
CA GLY A 93 4.18 -5.62 1.91
C GLY A 93 3.19 -6.72 1.58
N TYR A 94 2.48 -7.10 2.63
CA TYR A 94 1.30 -7.93 2.58
C TYR A 94 0.15 -7.15 3.18
N SER A 95 -0.94 -7.09 2.45
CA SER A 95 -2.19 -6.53 2.92
C SER A 95 -3.32 -7.52 2.71
N GLY A 96 -4.21 -7.65 3.67
CA GLY A 96 -5.32 -8.60 3.58
C GLY A 96 -6.24 -8.52 4.77
N LEU A 97 -7.29 -9.23 4.78
CA LEU A 97 -8.18 -9.69 5.84
C LEU A 97 -9.56 -10.05 5.29
N THR A 98 -10.47 -9.08 5.11
CA THR A 98 -11.84 -9.33 4.65
C THR A 98 -12.31 -8.28 3.67
N GLY A 99 -12.90 -8.71 2.56
CA GLY A 99 -13.72 -7.90 1.69
C GLY A 99 -15.21 -8.08 1.98
N ALA A 100 -16.01 -7.07 1.69
CA ALA A 100 -17.46 -7.18 1.78
C ALA A 100 -18.13 -6.29 0.72
N GLU A 101 -19.27 -6.76 0.20
CA GLU A 101 -20.08 -6.06 -0.80
C GLU A 101 -21.55 -6.46 -0.68
N TRP A 102 -22.44 -5.67 -1.28
CA TRP A 102 -23.86 -5.95 -1.36
C TRP A 102 -24.25 -6.25 -2.80
N SER A 103 -25.01 -7.33 -3.01
CA SER A 103 -25.50 -7.80 -4.31
C SER A 103 -26.97 -8.11 -4.28
N ASP A 104 -27.64 -7.94 -5.42
CA ASP A 104 -29.03 -8.34 -5.60
C ASP A 104 -29.18 -9.86 -5.79
N ALA A 105 -28.09 -10.57 -6.04
CA ALA A 105 -28.06 -12.01 -6.26
C ALA A 105 -27.01 -12.71 -5.37
N SER A 106 -27.25 -13.97 -5.06
CA SER A 106 -26.26 -14.84 -4.42
C SER A 106 -25.11 -15.14 -5.37
N THR A 107 -23.88 -15.11 -4.87
CA THR A 107 -22.69 -15.47 -5.65
C THR A 107 -21.86 -16.56 -4.95
N ALA A 108 -20.81 -17.03 -5.64
CA ALA A 108 -19.90 -18.05 -5.11
C ALA A 108 -19.00 -17.55 -3.94
N LEU A 109 -19.01 -16.27 -3.61
CA LEU A 109 -18.08 -15.66 -2.64
C LEU A 109 -18.45 -15.86 -1.16
N GLY A 110 -19.55 -16.54 -0.86
CA GLY A 110 -20.06 -16.70 0.50
C GLY A 110 -21.07 -15.61 0.85
N THR A 111 -22.32 -15.94 0.64
CA THR A 111 -23.44 -15.00 0.65
C THR A 111 -24.29 -15.16 1.91
N VAL A 112 -24.61 -14.05 2.54
CA VAL A 112 -25.59 -14.00 3.64
C VAL A 112 -26.70 -13.03 3.25
N LEU A 113 -27.94 -13.49 3.25
CA LEU A 113 -29.10 -12.62 3.04
C LEU A 113 -29.25 -11.65 4.22
N ASP A 114 -29.39 -10.38 3.92
CA ASP A 114 -29.78 -9.36 4.89
C ASP A 114 -31.23 -8.94 4.59
N ASP A 115 -32.15 -9.48 5.34
CA ASP A 115 -33.59 -9.24 5.17
C ASP A 115 -33.95 -7.76 5.34
N SER A 116 -33.20 -7.02 6.17
CA SER A 116 -33.43 -5.60 6.40
C SER A 116 -33.21 -4.73 5.17
N LYS A 117 -32.37 -5.19 4.25
CA LYS A 117 -32.00 -4.49 3.02
C LYS A 117 -32.53 -5.15 1.76
N ASN A 118 -33.12 -6.32 1.89
CA ASN A 118 -33.51 -7.20 0.78
C ASN A 118 -32.35 -7.41 -0.23
N MET A 119 -31.13 -7.58 0.29
CA MET A 119 -29.89 -7.73 -0.46
C MET A 119 -29.01 -8.82 0.15
N PHE A 120 -28.18 -9.41 -0.66
CA PHE A 120 -27.19 -10.40 -0.24
C PHE A 120 -25.87 -9.70 0.12
N LYS A 121 -25.43 -9.87 1.37
CA LYS A 121 -24.09 -9.45 1.78
C LYS A 121 -23.09 -10.54 1.44
N GLN A 122 -22.17 -10.23 0.56
CA GLN A 122 -21.06 -11.11 0.22
C GLN A 122 -19.88 -10.78 1.13
N LYS A 123 -19.28 -11.82 1.71
CA LYS A 123 -18.07 -11.72 2.52
C LYS A 123 -17.02 -12.66 1.96
N PHE A 124 -15.85 -12.12 1.66
CA PHE A 124 -14.73 -12.88 1.13
C PHE A 124 -13.43 -12.51 1.87
N GLY A 125 -12.41 -13.33 1.74
CA GLY A 125 -11.07 -13.02 2.16
C GLY A 125 -10.28 -12.45 0.99
N PHE A 126 -9.30 -11.61 1.28
CA PHE A 126 -8.30 -11.22 0.29
C PHE A 126 -6.90 -11.22 0.88
N ALA A 127 -5.92 -11.41 0.02
CA ALA A 127 -4.51 -11.34 0.30
C ALA A 127 -3.85 -10.59 -0.87
N TYR A 128 -3.14 -9.53 -0.58
CA TYR A 128 -2.44 -8.70 -1.54
C TYR A 128 -0.97 -8.59 -1.18
N VAL A 129 -0.11 -9.23 -1.95
CA VAL A 129 1.33 -9.08 -1.86
C VAL A 129 1.76 -8.01 -2.85
N HIS A 130 2.41 -6.96 -2.37
CA HIS A 130 2.68 -5.78 -3.18
C HIS A 130 4.11 -5.26 -3.02
N ALA A 131 4.57 -4.60 -4.07
CA ALA A 131 5.79 -3.80 -4.10
C ALA A 131 5.42 -2.36 -4.43
N ASP A 132 5.97 -1.41 -3.68
CA ASP A 132 5.67 0.00 -3.79
C ASP A 132 6.94 0.81 -4.05
N VAL A 133 6.81 1.87 -4.84
CA VAL A 133 7.82 2.92 -5.00
C VAL A 133 7.33 4.16 -4.29
N LEU A 134 8.05 4.57 -3.26
CA LEU A 134 7.69 5.66 -2.35
C LEU A 134 8.43 6.94 -2.75
N TRP A 135 7.71 8.06 -2.76
CA TRP A 135 8.30 9.38 -2.99
C TRP A 135 7.97 10.33 -1.84
N ASN A 136 8.93 10.59 -0.96
CA ASN A 136 8.78 11.55 0.14
C ASN A 136 8.89 12.98 -0.40
N ILE A 137 7.75 13.55 -0.79
CA ILE A 137 7.67 14.93 -1.32
C ILE A 137 8.13 15.94 -0.27
N SER A 138 7.85 15.69 1.01
CA SER A 138 8.25 16.59 2.09
C SER A 138 9.77 16.78 2.14
N HIS A 139 10.55 15.70 1.89
CA HIS A 139 12.00 15.78 1.80
C HIS A 139 12.49 16.28 0.44
N ALA A 140 11.80 15.90 -0.66
CA ALA A 140 12.19 16.34 -2.00
C ALA A 140 12.09 17.86 -2.20
N ILE A 141 11.03 18.49 -1.69
CA ILE A 141 10.79 19.93 -1.85
C ILE A 141 11.36 20.73 -0.68
N GLY A 142 11.14 20.27 0.56
CA GLY A 142 11.50 21.00 1.77
C GLY A 142 12.92 20.71 2.29
N GLY A 143 13.71 19.92 1.55
CA GLY A 143 15.00 19.42 1.99
C GLY A 143 14.89 18.39 3.11
N TYR A 144 15.96 17.62 3.30
CA TYR A 144 16.03 16.67 4.41
C TYR A 144 16.11 17.39 5.75
N LYS A 145 15.23 17.00 6.68
CA LYS A 145 15.26 17.45 8.08
C LYS A 145 14.98 16.26 8.97
N GLU A 146 15.96 15.89 9.80
CA GLU A 146 15.83 14.78 10.74
C GLU A 146 14.68 14.98 11.73
N THR A 147 14.42 16.22 12.12
CA THR A 147 13.39 16.59 13.10
C THR A 147 12.01 16.84 12.50
N ARG A 148 11.81 16.53 11.21
CA ARG A 148 10.50 16.73 10.57
C ARG A 148 9.45 15.83 11.20
N LEU A 149 8.40 16.46 11.74
CA LEU A 149 7.32 15.76 12.42
C LEU A 149 6.44 14.98 11.45
N TRP A 150 6.15 15.55 10.27
CA TRP A 150 5.22 14.99 9.31
C TRP A 150 5.83 14.88 7.91
N ASN A 151 5.70 13.71 7.31
CA ASN A 151 6.12 13.42 5.95
C ASN A 151 4.93 12.96 5.11
N PHE A 152 4.77 13.58 3.95
CA PHE A 152 3.78 13.27 2.95
C PHE A 152 4.45 12.47 1.83
N ILE A 153 3.97 11.23 1.60
CA ILE A 153 4.67 10.25 0.79
C ILE A 153 3.66 9.58 -0.18
N PRO A 154 3.38 10.18 -1.34
CA PRO A 154 2.69 9.47 -2.40
C PRO A 154 3.54 8.30 -2.89
N TYR A 155 2.86 7.26 -3.39
CA TYR A 155 3.52 6.08 -3.93
C TYR A 155 2.69 5.42 -5.02
N ALA A 156 3.38 4.69 -5.90
CA ALA A 156 2.77 3.76 -6.82
C ALA A 156 3.05 2.33 -6.35
N HIS A 157 2.10 1.44 -6.55
CA HIS A 157 2.24 0.05 -6.16
C HIS A 157 1.74 -0.90 -7.23
N THR A 158 2.26 -2.12 -7.19
CA THR A 158 1.82 -3.23 -8.01
C THR A 158 2.00 -4.53 -7.23
N GLY A 159 1.22 -5.55 -7.57
CA GLY A 159 1.34 -6.81 -6.89
C GLY A 159 0.35 -7.87 -7.34
N TRP A 160 0.29 -8.91 -6.54
CA TRP A 160 -0.58 -10.05 -6.71
C TRP A 160 -1.69 -10.03 -5.68
N LEU A 161 -2.93 -9.97 -6.15
CA LEU A 161 -4.14 -10.02 -5.34
C LEU A 161 -4.77 -11.40 -5.47
N ARG A 162 -5.04 -12.04 -4.36
CA ARG A 162 -5.84 -13.25 -4.26
C ARG A 162 -7.09 -12.97 -3.48
N THR A 163 -8.23 -13.29 -4.06
CA THR A 163 -9.52 -13.30 -3.36
C THR A 163 -9.97 -14.75 -3.16
N TYR A 164 -10.61 -15.04 -2.05
CA TYR A 164 -11.06 -16.39 -1.72
C TYR A 164 -12.37 -16.35 -0.93
N GLY A 165 -13.20 -17.36 -1.17
CA GLY A 165 -14.49 -17.53 -0.49
C GLY A 165 -14.33 -17.73 1.01
N ARG A 166 -15.35 -17.34 1.78
CA ARG A 166 -15.52 -17.62 3.20
C ARG A 166 -16.83 -18.34 3.44
N ALA A 167 -17.01 -18.86 4.66
CA ALA A 167 -18.24 -19.56 5.06
C ALA A 167 -18.57 -20.79 4.20
N GLY A 168 -17.54 -21.56 3.78
CA GLY A 168 -17.71 -22.79 3.01
C GLY A 168 -17.79 -22.58 1.49
N ALA A 169 -17.61 -21.35 1.00
CA ALA A 169 -17.51 -21.10 -0.43
C ALA A 169 -16.13 -21.53 -0.96
N GLU A 170 -16.11 -22.40 -1.97
CA GLU A 170 -14.91 -22.94 -2.63
C GLU A 170 -14.41 -22.02 -3.76
N PHE A 171 -14.50 -20.72 -3.60
CA PHE A 171 -14.05 -19.77 -4.61
C PHE A 171 -12.64 -19.27 -4.29
N ALA A 172 -11.78 -19.23 -5.29
CA ALA A 172 -10.50 -18.51 -5.22
C ALA A 172 -10.11 -18.01 -6.61
N ASP A 173 -9.69 -16.74 -6.69
CA ASP A 173 -9.14 -16.16 -7.90
C ASP A 173 -7.85 -15.40 -7.62
N ASN A 174 -7.02 -15.27 -8.64
CA ASN A 174 -5.72 -14.61 -8.56
C ASN A 174 -5.64 -13.56 -9.67
N GLU A 175 -5.29 -12.37 -9.28
CA GLU A 175 -5.26 -11.22 -10.16
C GLU A 175 -3.97 -10.42 -9.99
N PHE A 176 -3.57 -9.77 -11.07
CA PHE A 176 -2.58 -8.71 -10.99
C PHE A 176 -3.30 -7.41 -10.61
N ALA A 177 -2.77 -6.72 -9.61
CA ALA A 177 -3.32 -5.46 -9.14
C ALA A 177 -2.25 -4.38 -9.14
N MET A 178 -2.67 -3.14 -9.35
CA MET A 178 -1.81 -1.96 -9.31
C MET A 178 -2.59 -0.76 -8.79
N GLY A 179 -1.88 0.29 -8.41
CA GLY A 179 -2.56 1.52 -8.03
C GLY A 179 -1.62 2.59 -7.49
N LEU A 180 -2.26 3.54 -6.84
CA LEU A 180 -1.59 4.65 -6.19
C LEU A 180 -2.00 4.72 -4.73
N GLY A 181 -1.14 5.25 -3.90
CA GLY A 181 -1.45 5.46 -2.50
C GLY A 181 -0.76 6.71 -1.95
N LEU A 182 -1.16 7.03 -0.74
CA LEU A 182 -0.70 8.17 0.00
C LEU A 182 -0.40 7.75 1.43
N LEU A 183 0.87 7.70 1.78
CA LEU A 183 1.35 7.41 3.11
C LEU A 183 1.69 8.72 3.83
N ASN A 184 1.12 8.92 5.00
CA ASN A 184 1.47 10.00 5.92
C ASN A 184 2.21 9.38 7.10
N ASN A 185 3.46 9.80 7.29
CA ASN A 185 4.26 9.43 8.46
C ASN A 185 4.34 10.59 9.43
N ILE A 186 3.91 10.35 10.66
CA ILE A 186 4.00 11.29 11.78
C ILE A 186 5.00 10.72 12.78
N ARG A 187 6.12 11.42 12.97
CA ARG A 187 7.17 10.99 13.88
C ARG A 187 6.74 11.09 15.33
N LEU A 188 6.75 9.96 16.03
CA LEU A 188 6.51 9.89 17.47
C LEU A 188 7.83 9.91 18.27
N SER A 189 8.88 9.28 17.71
CA SER A 189 10.22 9.25 18.30
C SER A 189 11.29 9.08 17.21
N LYS A 190 12.57 8.98 17.60
CA LYS A 190 13.67 8.71 16.65
C LYS A 190 13.51 7.40 15.87
N ARG A 191 12.76 6.44 16.39
CA ARG A 191 12.58 5.10 15.79
C ARG A 191 11.13 4.73 15.48
N LEU A 192 10.17 5.50 15.93
CA LEU A 192 8.77 5.14 15.84
C LEU A 192 7.99 6.22 15.12
N ASP A 193 7.32 5.83 14.07
CA ASP A 193 6.41 6.67 13.30
C ASP A 193 4.98 6.12 13.40
N LEU A 194 4.00 7.00 13.57
CA LEU A 194 2.60 6.72 13.31
C LEU A 194 2.34 6.85 11.81
N THR A 195 1.69 5.88 11.23
CA THR A 195 1.41 5.84 9.79
C THR A 195 -0.08 5.88 9.52
N LEU A 196 -0.51 6.74 8.61
CA LEU A 196 -1.83 6.74 8.00
C LEU A 196 -1.66 6.51 6.50
N ASP A 197 -2.13 5.38 6.00
CA ASP A 197 -2.01 4.97 4.60
C ASP A 197 -3.39 4.91 3.94
N VAL A 198 -3.54 5.57 2.80
CA VAL A 198 -4.72 5.49 1.94
C VAL A 198 -4.27 4.94 0.59
N ARG A 199 -4.80 3.79 0.20
CA ARG A 199 -4.38 3.04 -0.98
C ARG A 199 -5.55 2.75 -1.89
N GLY A 200 -5.47 3.15 -3.16
CA GLY A 200 -6.39 2.75 -4.22
C GLY A 200 -5.80 1.58 -5.00
N ILE A 201 -6.50 0.47 -5.06
CA ILE A 201 -6.11 -0.76 -5.75
C ILE A 201 -7.01 -0.92 -6.98
N LEU A 202 -6.42 -1.14 -8.14
CA LEU A 202 -7.13 -1.44 -9.40
C LEU A 202 -6.79 -2.87 -9.82
N THR A 203 -7.80 -3.62 -10.22
CA THR A 203 -7.70 -5.01 -10.66
C THR A 203 -8.58 -5.24 -11.90
N ASN A 204 -8.48 -6.40 -12.53
CA ASN A 204 -9.25 -6.73 -13.70
C ASN A 204 -10.68 -7.27 -13.40
N GLY A 205 -11.12 -7.23 -12.14
CA GLY A 205 -12.49 -7.51 -11.72
C GLY A 205 -12.90 -8.97 -11.78
N ARG A 206 -11.96 -9.92 -11.82
CA ARG A 206 -12.29 -11.37 -11.85
C ARG A 206 -12.72 -11.94 -10.50
N HIS A 207 -12.46 -11.22 -9.41
CA HIS A 207 -12.87 -11.64 -8.08
C HIS A 207 -14.40 -11.75 -7.90
N HIS A 208 -15.16 -11.20 -8.85
CA HIS A 208 -16.58 -11.48 -9.01
C HIS A 208 -16.77 -12.48 -10.15
N ALA A 209 -17.34 -13.60 -9.87
CA ALA A 209 -17.67 -14.64 -10.87
C ALA A 209 -18.59 -14.13 -12.03
N TYR A 210 -18.94 -12.85 -12.05
CA TYR A 210 -20.02 -12.32 -12.85
C TYR A 210 -19.66 -11.23 -13.86
N VAL A 211 -18.56 -10.49 -13.71
CA VAL A 211 -18.31 -9.30 -14.56
C VAL A 211 -16.84 -9.17 -14.92
N GLY A 212 -16.49 -9.38 -16.17
CA GLY A 212 -15.21 -8.93 -16.72
C GLY A 212 -15.21 -7.41 -16.83
N GLY A 213 -14.42 -6.72 -16.01
CA GLY A 213 -14.31 -5.28 -16.00
C GLY A 213 -13.13 -4.82 -15.14
N VAL A 214 -12.98 -3.54 -14.96
CA VAL A 214 -12.03 -2.98 -13.98
C VAL A 214 -12.77 -2.84 -12.66
N ALA A 215 -12.28 -3.52 -11.65
CA ALA A 215 -12.72 -3.35 -10.27
C ALA A 215 -11.68 -2.58 -9.48
N GLY A 216 -12.08 -1.99 -8.38
CA GLY A 216 -11.21 -1.25 -7.50
C GLY A 216 -11.43 -1.58 -6.04
N ALA A 217 -10.45 -1.24 -5.22
CA ALA A 217 -10.61 -1.21 -3.78
C ALA A 217 -9.93 0.04 -3.23
N LEU A 218 -10.56 0.64 -2.23
CA LEU A 218 -9.95 1.69 -1.42
C LEU A 218 -9.68 1.13 -0.03
N GLN A 219 -8.42 1.18 0.37
CA GLN A 219 -8.00 0.74 1.69
C GLN A 219 -7.46 1.92 2.48
N THR A 220 -7.86 2.02 3.73
CA THR A 220 -7.33 3.02 4.67
C THR A 220 -6.88 2.31 5.93
N THR A 221 -5.60 2.49 6.30
CA THR A 221 -5.00 1.84 7.47
C THR A 221 -4.28 2.86 8.35
N LEU A 222 -4.33 2.63 9.65
CA LEU A 222 -3.59 3.34 10.68
C LEU A 222 -2.66 2.35 11.37
N GLY A 223 -1.42 2.70 11.57
CA GLY A 223 -0.43 1.78 12.11
C GLY A 223 0.81 2.45 12.66
N LEU A 224 1.80 1.61 12.94
CA LEU A 224 3.09 2.00 13.44
C LEU A 224 4.20 1.47 12.54
N SER A 225 5.25 2.25 12.35
CA SER A 225 6.46 1.86 11.65
C SER A 225 7.68 2.08 12.55
N VAL A 226 8.54 1.07 12.63
CA VAL A 226 9.77 1.12 13.42
C VAL A 226 10.95 1.20 12.48
N ASN A 227 11.76 2.25 12.63
CA ASN A 227 13.03 2.45 11.92
C ASN A 227 14.13 1.63 12.61
N LEU A 228 14.83 0.78 11.85
CA LEU A 228 15.85 -0.16 12.32
C LEU A 228 17.24 0.44 12.33
#